data_d98a947221667e6e690801894e12c678
#
_entry.id   d98a947221667e6e690801894e12c678
#
_cell.length_a   1.000
_cell.length_b   1.000
_cell.length_c   1.000
_cell.angle_alpha   90.00
_cell.angle_beta   90.00
_cell.angle_gamma   90.00
#
_symmetry.space_group_name_H-M   'P 1'
#
loop_
_entity.id
_entity.type
_entity.pdbx_description
1 polymer ?
#
loop_
_entity_poly.entity_id
_entity_poly.type
_entity_poly.pdbx_seq_one_letter_code
_entity_poly.pdbx_strand_id
1 'polypeptide(L)'
;MARRQSRTEAAISDEMMAFQHEFVGRGPDRIRTLIVEDLVIVRSFGVLTPAEKLLAKSFEGRRLIKAMRQQVLEAGRSVLESIVEKHTGADVVSVHSDISTKSGEWLDVFVLERNVEEEQR
;
A
#
# COMPACT_ATOMS: atom_id res chain seq x y z
N MET A 1 13.70 16.55 -5.95
CA MET A 1 14.28 15.22 -5.97
C MET A 1 13.72 14.38 -4.81
N ALA A 2 13.27 13.16 -5.09
CA ALA A 2 12.74 12.29 -4.05
C ALA A 2 13.87 11.83 -3.13
N ARG A 3 13.60 11.76 -1.82
CA ARG A 3 14.58 11.24 -0.87
C ARG A 3 14.75 9.74 -1.05
N ARG A 4 15.92 9.26 -0.72
CA ARG A 4 16.22 7.82 -0.78
C ARG A 4 15.44 7.10 0.32
N GLN A 5 14.90 5.93 0.00
CA GLN A 5 14.28 5.08 1.01
C GLN A 5 15.31 4.56 2.00
N SER A 6 14.93 4.49 3.27
CA SER A 6 15.72 3.80 4.30
C SER A 6 15.66 2.29 4.04
N ARG A 7 16.50 1.53 4.76
CA ARG A 7 16.44 0.06 4.68
C ARG A 7 15.09 -0.47 5.08
N THR A 8 14.49 0.10 6.12
CA THR A 8 13.18 -0.31 6.60
C THR A 8 12.11 0.01 5.56
N GLU A 9 12.14 1.21 5.00
CA GLU A 9 11.19 1.59 3.95
C GLU A 9 11.32 0.67 2.73
N ALA A 10 12.54 0.36 2.31
CA ALA A 10 12.78 -0.53 1.19
C ALA A 10 12.30 -1.95 1.46
N ALA A 11 12.53 -2.45 2.68
CA ALA A 11 12.08 -3.79 3.07
C ALA A 11 10.56 -3.89 3.06
N ILE A 12 9.86 -2.86 3.53
CA ILE A 12 8.41 -2.80 3.48
C ILE A 12 7.94 -2.79 2.02
N SER A 13 8.55 -1.96 1.17
CA SER A 13 8.21 -1.91 -0.26
C SER A 13 8.34 -3.29 -0.92
N ASP A 14 9.41 -4.03 -0.62
CA ASP A 14 9.65 -5.34 -1.21
C ASP A 14 8.57 -6.35 -0.81
N GLU A 15 8.17 -6.37 0.46
CA GLU A 15 7.12 -7.29 0.91
C GLU A 15 5.73 -6.89 0.41
N MET A 16 5.47 -5.59 0.28
CA MET A 16 4.21 -5.12 -0.31
C MET A 16 4.13 -5.49 -1.79
N MET A 17 5.25 -5.43 -2.51
CA MET A 17 5.31 -5.88 -3.90
C MET A 17 4.97 -7.37 -4.00
N ALA A 18 5.56 -8.18 -3.12
CA ALA A 18 5.30 -9.62 -3.10
C ALA A 18 3.83 -9.92 -2.77
N PHE A 19 3.25 -9.18 -1.83
CA PHE A 19 1.84 -9.33 -1.47
C PHE A 19 0.94 -9.07 -2.69
N GLN A 20 1.18 -7.99 -3.42
CA GLN A 20 0.35 -7.67 -4.58
C GLN A 20 0.53 -8.69 -5.71
N HIS A 21 1.75 -9.18 -5.93
CA HIS A 21 1.97 -10.24 -6.90
C HIS A 21 1.18 -11.49 -6.56
N GLU A 22 1.21 -11.91 -5.30
CA GLU A 22 0.58 -13.15 -4.87
C GLU A 22 -0.94 -13.05 -4.84
N PHE A 23 -1.48 -11.96 -4.26
CA PHE A 23 -2.91 -11.91 -3.93
C PHE A 23 -3.74 -11.08 -4.92
N VAL A 24 -3.13 -10.15 -5.64
CA VAL A 24 -3.83 -9.39 -6.68
C VAL A 24 -3.55 -9.98 -8.07
N GLY A 25 -2.51 -10.78 -8.18
CA GLY A 25 -2.13 -11.46 -9.42
C GLY A 25 -1.18 -10.66 -10.30
N ARG A 26 -0.88 -9.43 -9.90
CA ARG A 26 0.02 -8.54 -10.63
C ARG A 26 0.65 -7.57 -9.65
N GLY A 27 1.96 -7.38 -9.77
CA GLY A 27 2.66 -6.37 -8.99
C GLY A 27 2.48 -4.98 -9.60
N PRO A 28 2.61 -3.92 -8.80
CA PRO A 28 2.61 -2.56 -9.31
C PRO A 28 3.88 -2.28 -10.12
N ASP A 29 3.85 -1.21 -10.91
CA ASP A 29 5.02 -0.79 -11.67
C ASP A 29 6.12 -0.29 -10.73
N ARG A 30 5.74 0.31 -9.61
CA ARG A 30 6.67 0.86 -8.63
C ARG A 30 5.96 0.99 -7.29
N ILE A 31 6.71 0.78 -6.20
CA ILE A 31 6.24 1.06 -4.85
C ILE A 31 7.22 2.00 -4.17
N ARG A 32 6.69 2.94 -3.40
CA ARG A 32 7.48 3.81 -2.56
C ARG A 32 6.88 3.85 -1.16
N THR A 33 7.71 3.56 -0.16
CA THR A 33 7.32 3.61 1.25
C THR A 33 7.98 4.80 1.90
N LEU A 34 7.21 5.53 2.71
CA LEU A 34 7.67 6.70 3.45
C LEU A 34 7.27 6.52 4.91
N ILE A 35 8.24 6.67 5.82
CA ILE A 35 7.98 6.65 7.25
C ILE A 35 8.13 8.09 7.74
N VAL A 36 7.03 8.66 8.20
CA VAL A 36 6.97 10.04 8.66
C VAL A 36 6.28 10.03 10.02
N GLU A 37 7.02 10.32 11.08
CA GLU A 37 6.49 10.31 12.44
C GLU A 37 5.90 8.94 12.80
N ASP A 38 4.61 8.87 13.07
CA ASP A 38 3.90 7.62 13.40
C ASP A 38 3.16 7.04 12.19
N LEU A 39 3.50 7.48 10.97
CA LEU A 39 2.83 7.02 9.76
C LEU A 39 3.79 6.23 8.87
N VAL A 40 3.29 5.11 8.35
CA VAL A 40 3.93 4.40 7.25
C VAL A 40 3.03 4.56 6.04
N ILE A 41 3.52 5.25 5.03
CA ILE A 41 2.77 5.56 3.81
C ILE A 41 3.34 4.71 2.68
N VAL A 42 2.49 3.86 2.09
CA VAL A 42 2.90 2.99 0.98
C VAL A 42 2.17 3.44 -0.27
N ARG A 43 2.94 3.90 -1.26
CA ARG A 43 2.42 4.35 -2.54
C ARG A 43 2.75 3.30 -3.59
N SER A 44 1.72 2.67 -4.18
CA SER A 44 1.88 1.67 -5.23
C SER A 44 1.34 2.25 -6.53
N PHE A 45 2.19 2.31 -7.56
CA PHE A 45 1.87 2.96 -8.83
C PHE A 45 1.61 1.93 -9.91
N GLY A 46 0.69 2.25 -10.83
CA GLY A 46 0.39 1.38 -11.96
C GLY A 46 -0.24 0.06 -11.54
N VAL A 47 -1.14 0.08 -10.56
CA VAL A 47 -1.70 -1.14 -9.98
C VAL A 47 -2.88 -1.71 -10.77
N LEU A 48 -3.52 -0.92 -11.66
CA LEU A 48 -4.73 -1.38 -12.35
C LEU A 48 -4.41 -2.51 -13.32
N THR A 49 -5.15 -3.60 -13.19
CA THR A 49 -5.08 -4.72 -14.14
C THR A 49 -5.72 -4.31 -15.46
N PRO A 50 -5.46 -5.04 -16.56
CA PRO A 50 -6.15 -4.74 -17.83
C PRO A 50 -7.67 -4.75 -17.70
N ALA A 51 -8.24 -5.69 -16.92
CA ALA A 51 -9.67 -5.74 -16.68
C ALA A 51 -10.16 -4.48 -15.95
N GLU A 52 -9.41 -4.04 -14.95
CA GLU A 52 -9.74 -2.83 -14.20
C GLU A 52 -9.65 -1.58 -15.07
N LYS A 53 -8.65 -1.50 -15.95
CA LYS A 53 -8.55 -0.37 -16.89
C LYS A 53 -9.77 -0.29 -17.79
N LEU A 54 -10.30 -1.43 -18.21
CA LEU A 54 -11.52 -1.48 -19.01
C LEU A 54 -12.73 -1.02 -18.19
N LEU A 55 -12.88 -1.53 -16.97
CA LEU A 55 -13.96 -1.16 -16.06
C LEU A 55 -13.93 0.33 -15.69
N ALA A 56 -12.74 0.91 -15.60
CA ALA A 56 -12.58 2.31 -15.17
C ALA A 56 -13.16 3.32 -16.15
N LYS A 57 -13.58 2.88 -17.33
CA LYS A 57 -14.20 3.75 -18.34
C LYS A 57 -15.61 4.19 -17.97
N SER A 58 -16.26 3.51 -17.02
CA SER A 58 -17.61 3.86 -16.57
C SER A 58 -17.62 4.16 -15.08
N PHE A 59 -18.61 4.95 -14.65
CA PHE A 59 -18.81 5.26 -13.24
C PHE A 59 -19.04 3.97 -12.43
N GLU A 60 -19.89 3.08 -12.95
CA GLU A 60 -20.22 1.83 -12.26
C GLU A 60 -18.98 0.92 -12.16
N GLY A 61 -18.18 0.85 -13.24
CA GLY A 61 -16.93 0.08 -13.22
C GLY A 61 -15.94 0.61 -12.18
N ARG A 62 -15.83 1.93 -12.05
CA ARG A 62 -14.95 2.53 -11.04
C ARG A 62 -15.41 2.17 -9.62
N ARG A 63 -16.71 2.16 -9.37
CA ARG A 63 -17.26 1.74 -8.08
C ARG A 63 -16.91 0.28 -7.76
N LEU A 64 -17.02 -0.59 -8.76
CA LEU A 64 -16.69 -2.01 -8.61
C LEU A 64 -15.21 -2.21 -8.27
N ILE A 65 -14.32 -1.46 -8.93
CA ILE A 65 -12.89 -1.51 -8.64
C ILE A 65 -12.64 -1.14 -7.19
N LYS A 66 -13.20 -0.03 -6.73
CA LYS A 66 -12.99 0.43 -5.36
C LYS A 66 -13.52 -0.57 -4.34
N ALA A 67 -14.69 -1.14 -4.60
CA ALA A 67 -15.29 -2.14 -3.71
C ALA A 67 -14.44 -3.40 -3.63
N MET A 68 -13.96 -3.90 -4.77
CA MET A 68 -13.10 -5.09 -4.82
C MET A 68 -11.77 -4.85 -4.10
N ARG A 69 -11.13 -3.72 -4.35
CA ARG A 69 -9.85 -3.39 -3.70
C ARG A 69 -10.00 -3.24 -2.19
N GLN A 70 -11.14 -2.69 -1.73
CA GLN A 70 -11.43 -2.60 -0.31
C GLN A 70 -11.57 -4.00 0.32
N GLN A 71 -12.21 -4.93 -0.39
CA GLN A 71 -12.34 -6.31 0.07
C GLN A 71 -10.99 -7.02 0.12
N VAL A 72 -10.12 -6.78 -0.86
CA VAL A 72 -8.76 -7.32 -0.86
C VAL A 72 -7.97 -6.79 0.35
N LEU A 73 -8.08 -5.50 0.63
CA LEU A 73 -7.44 -4.90 1.80
C LEU A 73 -7.91 -5.57 3.08
N GLU A 74 -9.22 -5.70 3.27
CA GLU A 74 -9.77 -6.29 4.50
C GLU A 74 -9.36 -7.74 4.65
N ALA A 75 -9.38 -8.51 3.56
CA ALA A 75 -8.98 -9.92 3.60
C ALA A 75 -7.49 -10.10 3.89
N GLY A 76 -6.65 -9.19 3.40
CA GLY A 76 -5.20 -9.25 3.57
C GLY A 76 -4.67 -8.38 4.71
N ARG A 77 -5.54 -7.74 5.47
CA ARG A 77 -5.16 -6.73 6.46
C ARG A 77 -4.15 -7.24 7.48
N SER A 78 -4.35 -8.43 8.03
CA SER A 78 -3.43 -8.98 9.04
C SER A 78 -2.03 -9.20 8.47
N VAL A 79 -1.93 -9.62 7.22
CA VAL A 79 -0.63 -9.80 6.55
C VAL A 79 0.05 -8.44 6.36
N LEU A 80 -0.70 -7.45 5.87
CA LEU A 80 -0.16 -6.10 5.64
C LEU A 80 0.31 -5.45 6.93
N GLU A 81 -0.48 -5.56 8.00
CA GLU A 81 -0.11 -5.03 9.31
C GLU A 81 1.13 -5.73 9.84
N SER A 82 1.23 -7.05 9.69
CA SER A 82 2.40 -7.82 10.12
C SER A 82 3.68 -7.38 9.40
N ILE A 83 3.59 -7.08 8.12
CA ILE A 83 4.74 -6.56 7.36
C ILE A 83 5.26 -5.27 8.00
N VAL A 84 4.35 -4.33 8.26
CA VAL A 84 4.72 -3.04 8.83
C VAL A 84 5.26 -3.22 10.26
N GLU A 85 4.59 -4.01 11.08
CA GLU A 85 4.99 -4.24 12.47
C GLU A 85 6.34 -4.92 12.58
N LYS A 86 6.59 -5.90 11.72
CA LYS A 86 7.87 -6.62 11.70
C LYS A 86 9.05 -5.69 11.44
N HIS A 87 8.89 -4.77 10.51
CA HIS A 87 9.99 -3.89 10.09
C HIS A 87 10.13 -2.63 10.94
N THR A 88 9.06 -2.17 11.58
CA THR A 88 9.09 -0.96 12.39
C THR A 88 9.25 -1.26 13.89
N GLY A 89 8.86 -2.44 14.33
CA GLY A 89 8.85 -2.79 15.75
C GLY A 89 7.72 -2.11 16.52
N ALA A 90 6.74 -1.53 15.83
CA ALA A 90 5.62 -0.82 16.46
C ALA A 90 4.31 -1.43 15.98
N ASP A 91 3.30 -1.43 16.86
CA ASP A 91 1.99 -1.95 16.51
C ASP A 91 1.23 -0.98 15.61
N VAL A 92 0.48 -1.53 14.65
CA VAL A 92 -0.42 -0.75 13.79
C VAL A 92 -1.73 -0.49 14.55
N VAL A 93 -2.11 0.78 14.63
CA VAL A 93 -3.33 1.22 15.30
C VAL A 93 -4.50 1.28 14.31
N SER A 94 -4.24 1.73 13.08
CA SER A 94 -5.27 1.84 12.06
C SER A 94 -4.64 1.82 10.67
N VAL A 95 -5.45 1.45 9.67
CA VAL A 95 -5.05 1.43 8.27
C VAL A 95 -6.08 2.21 7.47
N HIS A 96 -5.61 3.10 6.61
CA HIS A 96 -6.43 3.85 5.67
C HIS A 96 -5.94 3.54 4.27
N SER A 97 -6.85 3.25 3.35
CA SER A 97 -6.47 2.83 2.00
C SER A 97 -7.47 3.33 0.98
N ASP A 98 -6.96 3.75 -0.15
CA ASP A 98 -7.81 4.11 -1.28
C ASP A 98 -7.04 3.89 -2.58
N ILE A 99 -7.77 3.66 -3.66
CA ILE A 99 -7.22 3.53 -5.00
C ILE A 99 -7.77 4.63 -5.89
N SER A 100 -6.88 5.28 -6.65
CA SER A 100 -7.28 6.22 -7.66
C SER A 100 -7.45 5.48 -9.00
N THR A 101 -8.67 5.41 -9.49
CA THR A 101 -8.94 4.80 -10.79
C THR A 101 -8.46 5.69 -11.94
N LYS A 102 -8.14 6.95 -11.64
CA LYS A 102 -7.62 7.90 -12.62
C LYS A 102 -6.12 7.74 -12.80
N SER A 103 -5.36 7.73 -11.70
CA SER A 103 -3.90 7.66 -11.76
C SER A 103 -3.36 6.24 -11.68
N GLY A 104 -4.16 5.30 -11.20
CA GLY A 104 -3.71 3.93 -10.95
C GLY A 104 -2.84 3.80 -9.72
N GLU A 105 -2.90 4.75 -8.81
CA GLU A 105 -2.17 4.67 -7.54
C GLU A 105 -3.03 4.04 -6.47
N TRP A 106 -2.44 3.09 -5.72
CA TRP A 106 -3.04 2.54 -4.51
C TRP A 106 -2.25 3.10 -3.33
N LEU A 107 -2.93 3.83 -2.45
CA LEU A 107 -2.31 4.49 -1.31
C LEU A 107 -2.77 3.82 -0.03
N ASP A 108 -1.80 3.32 0.76
CA ASP A 108 -2.07 2.75 2.08
C ASP A 108 -1.35 3.60 3.13
N VAL A 109 -2.06 3.94 4.20
CA VAL A 109 -1.48 4.67 5.32
C VAL A 109 -1.71 3.86 6.59
N PHE A 110 -0.61 3.45 7.23
CA PHE A 110 -0.62 2.72 8.50
C PHE A 110 -0.28 3.70 9.61
N VAL A 111 -1.18 3.83 10.59
CA VAL A 111 -0.92 4.66 11.77
C VAL A 111 -0.37 3.76 12.86
N LEU A 112 0.77 4.13 13.41
CA LEU A 112 1.48 3.33 14.42
C LEU A 112 1.21 3.85 15.83
N GLU A 113 1.49 3.02 16.83
CA GLU A 113 1.32 3.38 18.25
C GLU A 113 2.28 4.45 18.73
N ARG A 114 3.39 4.68 17.99
CA ARG A 114 4.42 5.65 18.37
C ARG A 114 5.15 6.17 17.14
N ASN A 115 5.86 7.27 17.33
CA ASN A 115 6.72 7.84 16.30
C ASN A 115 7.97 6.95 16.16
N VAL A 116 8.20 6.46 14.94
CA VAL A 116 9.35 5.60 14.63
C VAL A 116 10.31 6.24 13.63
N GLU A 117 10.06 7.47 13.23
CA GLU A 117 10.84 8.10 12.16
C GLU A 117 12.34 8.14 12.50
N GLU A 118 12.69 8.51 13.70
CA GLU A 118 14.10 8.61 14.10
C GLU A 118 14.81 7.26 14.11
N GLU A 119 14.07 6.17 14.31
CA GLU A 119 14.62 4.82 14.35
C GLU A 119 15.04 4.32 12.98
N GLN A 120 14.69 5.05 11.90
CA GLN A 120 15.00 4.68 10.52
C GLN A 120 16.33 5.25 10.04
N ARG A 121 16.98 6.05 10.82
CA ARG A 121 18.24 6.71 10.47
C ARG A 121 19.46 5.87 10.81
#